data_102937b9ddb428a60ddb70c29e69d890
#
_entry.id   102937b9ddb428a60ddb70c29e69d890
#
_cell.length_a   1.000
_cell.length_b   1.000
_cell.length_c   1.000
_cell.angle_alpha   90.00
_cell.angle_beta   90.00
_cell.angle_gamma   90.00
#
_symmetry.space_group_name_H-M   'P 1'
#
loop_
_entity.id
_entity.type
_entity.pdbx_description
1 polymer ?
#
loop_
_entity_poly.entity_id
_entity_poly.type
_entity_poly.pdbx_seq_one_letter_code
_entity_poly.pdbx_strand_id
1 'polypeptide(L)'
;MIQAQNIHKHYDKLHVLKGVNLTIQPGEIVSIVGASGAGKTTLLQILGTLDRPGRDHASSLLINSADVLHMSDKELSKFRNLQLGFIFQFHQLLPEFTALENVCIPAYIANKPKAATEAEAKRLLEYLGLSHRMDHKPGALSGGEQQRVAVARALINKPAVIFADEPSGNLDTASAENLHQLFFKLRDEFGQTFVIVTHNEELANMADRKLVMSDGKIVL
;
A
#
# COMPACT_ATOMS: atom_id res chain seq x y z
N MET A 1 6.33 -9.04 -11.21
CA MET A 1 5.69 -7.78 -10.80
C MET A 1 6.67 -6.83 -10.11
N ILE A 2 7.17 -7.15 -8.91
CA ILE A 2 8.25 -6.41 -8.25
C ILE A 2 9.49 -7.28 -8.21
N GLN A 3 10.64 -6.72 -8.54
CA GLN A 3 11.96 -7.34 -8.37
C GLN A 3 12.87 -6.34 -7.67
N ALA A 4 13.27 -6.67 -6.45
CA ALA A 4 14.19 -5.89 -5.64
C ALA A 4 15.46 -6.71 -5.39
N GLN A 5 16.61 -6.12 -5.70
CA GLN A 5 17.91 -6.78 -5.53
C GLN A 5 18.87 -5.88 -4.77
N ASN A 6 19.54 -6.47 -3.80
CA ASN A 6 20.58 -5.84 -3.01
C ASN A 6 20.17 -4.49 -2.40
N ILE A 7 18.96 -4.43 -1.81
CA ILE A 7 18.43 -3.20 -1.22
C ILE A 7 19.11 -2.95 0.12
N HIS A 8 19.86 -1.86 0.19
CA HIS A 8 20.49 -1.37 1.42
C HIS A 8 19.87 -0.02 1.83
N LYS A 9 19.81 0.25 3.12
CA LYS A 9 19.40 1.56 3.64
C LYS A 9 20.13 1.86 4.93
N HIS A 10 20.67 3.07 4.98
CA HIS A 10 21.27 3.66 6.18
C HIS A 10 20.51 4.93 6.59
N TYR A 11 20.36 5.15 7.87
CA TYR A 11 20.00 6.42 8.47
C TYR A 11 21.19 6.80 9.39
N ASP A 12 21.96 7.77 8.98
CA ASP A 12 23.24 8.13 9.59
C ASP A 12 24.15 6.89 9.73
N LYS A 13 24.46 6.48 10.97
CA LYS A 13 25.29 5.31 11.27
C LYS A 13 24.51 4.00 11.36
N LEU A 14 23.17 4.04 11.36
CA LEU A 14 22.33 2.86 11.53
C LEU A 14 22.09 2.19 10.17
N HIS A 15 22.59 0.97 9.99
CA HIS A 15 22.34 0.14 8.80
C HIS A 15 21.03 -0.63 8.99
N VAL A 16 19.93 -0.12 8.40
CA VAL A 16 18.57 -0.65 8.60
C VAL A 16 18.25 -1.78 7.65
N LEU A 17 18.59 -1.66 6.35
CA LEU A 17 18.41 -2.74 5.38
C LEU A 17 19.78 -3.21 4.88
N LYS A 18 20.00 -4.53 4.90
CA LYS A 18 21.32 -5.15 4.75
C LYS A 18 21.34 -6.12 3.56
N GLY A 19 21.06 -5.60 2.34
CA GLY A 19 21.09 -6.37 1.11
C GLY A 19 19.83 -7.23 0.91
N VAL A 20 18.65 -6.63 1.03
CA VAL A 20 17.37 -7.33 0.85
C VAL A 20 17.16 -7.67 -0.62
N ASN A 21 16.82 -8.95 -0.89
CA ASN A 21 16.42 -9.46 -2.19
C ASN A 21 15.02 -10.05 -2.07
N LEU A 22 14.13 -9.67 -2.98
CA LEU A 22 12.78 -10.25 -3.05
C LEU A 22 12.18 -10.10 -4.45
N THR A 23 11.26 -11.01 -4.76
CA THR A 23 10.42 -10.94 -5.97
C THR A 23 8.97 -11.13 -5.55
N ILE A 24 8.05 -10.33 -6.12
CA ILE A 24 6.61 -10.44 -5.88
C ILE A 24 5.93 -10.64 -7.23
N GLN A 25 5.03 -11.62 -7.31
CA GLN A 25 4.31 -11.96 -8.54
C GLN A 25 3.03 -11.12 -8.69
N PRO A 26 2.50 -10.94 -9.92
CA PRO A 26 1.18 -10.32 -10.11
C PRO A 26 0.09 -11.13 -9.40
N GLY A 27 -0.87 -10.46 -8.76
CA GLY A 27 -1.99 -11.09 -8.05
C GLY A 27 -1.60 -11.79 -6.76
N GLU A 28 -0.37 -11.60 -6.26
CA GLU A 28 0.10 -12.19 -5.00
C GLU A 28 -0.19 -11.26 -3.83
N ILE A 29 -0.62 -11.83 -2.70
CA ILE A 29 -0.64 -11.16 -1.40
C ILE A 29 0.59 -11.62 -0.62
N VAL A 30 1.53 -10.69 -0.39
CA VAL A 30 2.74 -10.94 0.40
C VAL A 30 2.64 -10.21 1.73
N SER A 31 2.78 -10.94 2.83
CA SER A 31 2.93 -10.36 4.17
C SER A 31 4.41 -10.25 4.55
N ILE A 32 4.78 -9.14 5.19
CA ILE A 32 6.10 -8.90 5.75
C ILE A 32 5.97 -8.75 7.25
N VAL A 33 6.53 -9.70 7.99
CA VAL A 33 6.47 -9.75 9.47
C VAL A 33 7.87 -9.67 10.07
N GLY A 34 7.95 -9.44 11.37
CA GLY A 34 9.21 -9.39 12.13
C GLY A 34 9.12 -8.45 13.33
N ALA A 35 10.11 -8.47 14.19
CA ALA A 35 10.17 -7.62 15.37
C ALA A 35 10.12 -6.12 15.04
N SER A 36 9.73 -5.29 16.03
CA SER A 36 9.86 -3.83 15.89
C SER A 36 11.33 -3.47 15.62
N GLY A 37 11.54 -2.52 14.70
CA GLY A 37 12.90 -2.14 14.28
C GLY A 37 13.59 -3.08 13.27
N ALA A 38 12.96 -4.18 12.84
CA ALA A 38 13.56 -5.11 11.86
C ALA A 38 13.71 -4.50 10.44
N GLY A 39 13.15 -3.32 10.16
CA GLY A 39 13.26 -2.63 8.88
C GLY A 39 12.04 -2.77 7.97
N LYS A 40 10.92 -3.35 8.44
CA LYS A 40 9.70 -3.64 7.64
C LYS A 40 9.13 -2.39 6.94
N THR A 41 8.82 -1.35 7.71
CA THR A 41 8.29 -0.08 7.18
C THR A 41 9.29 0.58 6.22
N THR A 42 10.59 0.55 6.53
CA THR A 42 11.63 1.07 5.64
C THR A 42 11.66 0.31 4.31
N LEU A 43 11.56 -1.02 4.35
CA LEU A 43 11.49 -1.83 3.13
C LEU A 43 10.24 -1.48 2.33
N LEU A 44 9.06 -1.42 2.97
CA LEU A 44 7.80 -1.06 2.32
C LEU A 44 7.88 0.33 1.69
N GLN A 45 8.47 1.32 2.36
CA GLN A 45 8.66 2.68 1.83
C GLN A 45 9.55 2.71 0.58
N ILE A 46 10.62 1.91 0.55
CA ILE A 46 11.51 1.82 -0.62
C ILE A 46 10.80 1.11 -1.78
N LEU A 47 10.14 -0.02 -1.53
CA LEU A 47 9.35 -0.73 -2.54
C LEU A 47 8.21 0.15 -3.08
N GLY A 48 7.59 0.94 -2.21
CA GLY A 48 6.55 1.92 -2.55
C GLY A 48 7.09 3.22 -3.13
N THR A 49 8.40 3.35 -3.35
CA THR A 49 9.05 4.56 -3.89
C THR A 49 8.84 5.83 -3.05
N LEU A 50 8.48 5.69 -1.77
CA LEU A 50 8.37 6.80 -0.82
C LEU A 50 9.74 7.21 -0.25
N ASP A 51 10.70 6.28 -0.27
CA ASP A 51 12.10 6.50 0.07
C ASP A 51 13.00 5.84 -0.98
N ARG A 52 14.28 6.15 -0.98
CA ARG A 52 15.27 5.56 -1.89
C ARG A 52 16.25 4.69 -1.12
N PRO A 53 16.76 3.59 -1.72
CA PRO A 53 17.84 2.81 -1.12
C PRO A 53 19.12 3.65 -0.96
N GLY A 54 20.06 3.17 -0.17
CA GLY A 54 21.39 3.77 -0.02
C GLY A 54 22.15 3.76 -1.35
N ARG A 55 22.91 4.82 -1.61
CA ARG A 55 23.68 4.99 -2.87
C ARG A 55 25.00 4.21 -2.88
N ASP A 56 25.42 3.70 -1.73
CA ASP A 56 26.74 3.06 -1.55
C ASP A 56 26.76 1.61 -2.08
N HIS A 57 25.63 1.10 -2.55
CA HIS A 57 25.48 -0.26 -3.04
C HIS A 57 24.73 -0.27 -4.38
N ALA A 58 25.10 -1.18 -5.26
CA ALA A 58 24.40 -1.39 -6.53
C ALA A 58 23.05 -2.09 -6.26
N SER A 59 22.03 -1.29 -5.92
CA SER A 59 20.65 -1.75 -5.73
C SER A 59 19.86 -1.70 -7.04
N SER A 60 18.92 -2.62 -7.23
CA SER A 60 17.97 -2.62 -8.35
C SER A 60 16.55 -2.75 -7.82
N LEU A 61 15.63 -1.99 -8.39
CA LEU A 61 14.19 -2.08 -8.08
C LEU A 61 13.37 -1.89 -9.37
N LEU A 62 12.81 -2.99 -9.83
CA LEU A 62 11.90 -3.00 -10.98
C LEU A 62 10.47 -3.20 -10.49
N ILE A 63 9.54 -2.39 -10.98
CA ILE A 63 8.10 -2.54 -10.75
C ILE A 63 7.40 -2.53 -12.11
N ASN A 64 6.70 -3.60 -12.48
CA ASN A 64 6.16 -3.79 -13.81
C ASN A 64 7.21 -3.54 -14.91
N SER A 65 8.41 -4.09 -14.74
CA SER A 65 9.57 -3.93 -15.64
C SER A 65 10.09 -2.50 -15.75
N ALA A 66 9.53 -1.53 -15.03
CA ALA A 66 10.05 -0.16 -14.97
C ALA A 66 11.13 -0.05 -13.89
N ASP A 67 12.30 0.48 -14.25
CA ASP A 67 13.37 0.76 -13.31
C ASP A 67 13.09 2.09 -12.58
N VAL A 68 12.54 1.97 -11.37
CA VAL A 68 12.09 3.14 -10.60
C VAL A 68 13.24 3.90 -9.92
N LEU A 69 14.42 3.29 -9.79
CA LEU A 69 15.56 3.97 -9.14
C LEU A 69 16.22 5.01 -10.05
N HIS A 70 16.09 4.85 -11.37
CA HIS A 70 16.64 5.76 -12.37
C HIS A 70 15.65 6.84 -12.85
N MET A 71 14.40 6.82 -12.35
CA MET A 71 13.42 7.86 -12.66
C MET A 71 13.77 9.18 -11.98
N SER A 72 13.55 10.29 -12.68
CA SER A 72 13.53 11.63 -12.08
C SER A 72 12.38 11.75 -11.06
N ASP A 73 12.44 12.72 -10.16
CA ASP A 73 11.40 12.89 -9.14
C ASP A 73 10.01 13.14 -9.76
N LYS A 74 9.94 13.83 -10.90
CA LYS A 74 8.69 14.07 -11.64
C LYS A 74 8.12 12.76 -12.23
N GLU A 75 8.96 11.95 -12.85
CA GLU A 75 8.56 10.65 -13.41
C GLU A 75 8.15 9.69 -12.30
N LEU A 76 8.92 9.62 -11.21
CA LEU A 76 8.65 8.78 -10.06
C LEU A 76 7.34 9.18 -9.36
N SER A 77 7.06 10.48 -9.23
CA SER A 77 5.79 10.97 -8.67
C SER A 77 4.59 10.57 -9.52
N LYS A 78 4.71 10.70 -10.86
CA LYS A 78 3.68 10.26 -11.80
C LYS A 78 3.50 8.74 -11.77
N PHE A 79 4.61 7.99 -11.76
CA PHE A 79 4.59 6.52 -11.67
C PHE A 79 3.89 6.08 -10.38
N ARG A 80 4.27 6.65 -9.23
CA ARG A 80 3.65 6.37 -7.92
C ARG A 80 2.14 6.61 -7.95
N ASN A 81 1.71 7.75 -8.46
CA ASN A 81 0.29 8.10 -8.52
C ASN A 81 -0.53 7.11 -9.37
N LEU A 82 0.03 6.59 -10.47
CA LEU A 82 -0.69 5.74 -11.42
C LEU A 82 -0.57 4.25 -11.14
N GLN A 83 0.57 3.82 -10.61
CA GLN A 83 0.91 2.39 -10.50
C GLN A 83 0.86 1.87 -9.07
N LEU A 84 0.90 2.73 -8.05
CA LEU A 84 0.99 2.32 -6.67
C LEU A 84 -0.20 2.84 -5.86
N GLY A 85 -0.78 1.95 -5.03
CA GLY A 85 -1.76 2.31 -4.01
C GLY A 85 -1.13 2.24 -2.61
N PHE A 86 -1.64 3.04 -1.67
CA PHE A 86 -1.14 3.03 -0.29
C PHE A 86 -2.29 3.00 0.70
N ILE A 87 -2.15 2.15 1.71
CA ILE A 87 -3.05 2.02 2.86
C ILE A 87 -2.18 2.10 4.12
N PHE A 88 -2.51 3.01 5.02
CA PHE A 88 -1.76 3.24 6.25
C PHE A 88 -2.62 2.94 7.48
N GLN A 89 -1.97 2.67 8.60
CA GLN A 89 -2.60 2.41 9.89
C GLN A 89 -3.53 3.56 10.34
N PHE A 90 -3.14 4.83 10.11
CA PHE A 90 -3.91 6.03 10.45
C PHE A 90 -4.75 6.57 9.28
N HIS A 91 -5.15 5.75 8.31
CA HIS A 91 -6.01 6.05 7.16
C HIS A 91 -5.53 7.22 6.29
N GLN A 92 -4.97 8.29 6.86
CA GLN A 92 -4.44 9.49 6.19
C GLN A 92 -5.49 10.15 5.26
N LEU A 93 -6.74 10.21 5.72
CA LEU A 93 -7.78 10.94 5.03
C LEU A 93 -7.66 12.44 5.33
N LEU A 94 -7.93 13.26 4.34
CA LEU A 94 -7.96 14.72 4.50
C LEU A 94 -9.28 15.11 5.17
N PRO A 95 -9.26 15.70 6.36
CA PRO A 95 -10.45 15.93 7.17
C PRO A 95 -11.41 16.98 6.58
N GLU A 96 -10.92 17.84 5.68
CA GLU A 96 -11.70 18.87 5.00
C GLU A 96 -12.61 18.30 3.92
N PHE A 97 -12.25 17.14 3.36
CA PHE A 97 -12.92 16.50 2.24
C PHE A 97 -13.85 15.37 2.69
N THR A 98 -14.93 15.16 1.95
CA THR A 98 -15.83 14.01 2.13
C THR A 98 -15.15 12.69 1.77
N ALA A 99 -15.79 11.55 2.08
CA ALA A 99 -15.31 10.24 1.66
C ALA A 99 -15.15 10.15 0.14
N LEU A 100 -16.14 10.63 -0.63
CA LEU A 100 -16.10 10.66 -2.09
C LEU A 100 -14.91 11.50 -2.60
N GLU A 101 -14.75 12.70 -2.08
CA GLU A 101 -13.66 13.60 -2.48
C GLU A 101 -12.27 13.00 -2.15
N ASN A 102 -12.10 12.42 -0.96
CA ASN A 102 -10.86 11.72 -0.59
C ASN A 102 -10.49 10.62 -1.60
N VAL A 103 -11.47 9.84 -2.04
CA VAL A 103 -11.25 8.79 -3.05
C VAL A 103 -10.86 9.37 -4.40
N CYS A 104 -11.43 10.53 -4.80
CA CYS A 104 -11.17 11.16 -6.09
C CYS A 104 -9.77 11.79 -6.21
N ILE A 105 -9.13 12.19 -5.10
CA ILE A 105 -7.88 12.97 -5.09
C ILE A 105 -6.77 12.37 -6.01
N PRO A 106 -6.41 11.07 -5.92
CA PRO A 106 -5.33 10.55 -6.77
C PRO A 106 -5.65 10.60 -8.26
N ALA A 107 -6.92 10.45 -8.63
CA ALA A 107 -7.36 10.54 -10.02
C ALA A 107 -7.35 12.00 -10.53
N TYR A 108 -7.68 12.98 -9.68
CA TYR A 108 -7.54 14.39 -10.03
C TYR A 108 -6.07 14.80 -10.20
N ILE A 109 -5.17 14.31 -9.36
CA ILE A 109 -3.72 14.50 -9.53
C ILE A 109 -3.24 13.91 -10.87
N ALA A 110 -3.86 12.80 -11.32
CA ALA A 110 -3.60 12.20 -12.63
C ALA A 110 -4.26 12.95 -13.81
N ASN A 111 -4.93 14.08 -13.55
CA ASN A 111 -5.70 14.85 -14.52
C ASN A 111 -6.82 14.06 -15.22
N LYS A 112 -7.43 13.08 -14.53
CA LYS A 112 -8.59 12.36 -15.07
C LYS A 112 -9.84 13.24 -15.07
N PRO A 113 -10.75 13.06 -16.05
CA PRO A 113 -11.99 13.83 -16.12
C PRO A 113 -12.86 13.69 -14.86
N LYS A 114 -13.38 14.80 -14.35
CA LYS A 114 -14.14 14.87 -13.09
C LYS A 114 -15.30 13.87 -13.06
N ALA A 115 -16.17 13.92 -14.06
CA ALA A 115 -17.37 13.07 -14.10
C ALA A 115 -17.05 11.57 -14.09
N ALA A 116 -16.03 11.15 -14.85
CA ALA A 116 -15.59 9.75 -14.89
C ALA A 116 -14.93 9.33 -13.55
N THR A 117 -14.17 10.23 -12.92
CA THR A 117 -13.54 10.00 -11.62
C THR A 117 -14.59 9.83 -10.52
N GLU A 118 -15.57 10.73 -10.44
CA GLU A 118 -16.65 10.64 -9.45
C GLU A 118 -17.51 9.39 -9.64
N ALA A 119 -17.80 9.01 -10.88
CA ALA A 119 -18.54 7.78 -11.18
C ALA A 119 -17.78 6.54 -10.68
N GLU A 120 -16.48 6.44 -10.95
CA GLU A 120 -15.66 5.33 -10.48
C GLU A 120 -15.48 5.35 -8.95
N ALA A 121 -15.31 6.51 -8.33
CA ALA A 121 -15.22 6.64 -6.88
C ALA A 121 -16.52 6.19 -6.19
N LYS A 122 -17.69 6.56 -6.73
CA LYS A 122 -19.00 6.10 -6.23
C LYS A 122 -19.12 4.58 -6.35
N ARG A 123 -18.73 4.00 -7.49
CA ARG A 123 -18.75 2.55 -7.71
C ARG A 123 -17.85 1.82 -6.69
N LEU A 124 -16.65 2.34 -6.41
CA LEU A 124 -15.75 1.77 -5.41
C LEU A 124 -16.32 1.87 -3.99
N LEU A 125 -16.87 3.02 -3.61
CA LEU A 125 -17.50 3.21 -2.29
C LEU A 125 -18.73 2.31 -2.12
N GLU A 126 -19.54 2.14 -3.16
CA GLU A 126 -20.67 1.19 -3.17
C GLU A 126 -20.20 -0.25 -2.98
N TYR A 127 -19.20 -0.68 -3.75
CA TYR A 127 -18.58 -2.02 -3.63
C TYR A 127 -18.08 -2.29 -2.20
N LEU A 128 -17.58 -1.25 -1.52
CA LEU A 128 -17.07 -1.31 -0.15
C LEU A 128 -18.15 -1.08 0.92
N GLY A 129 -19.44 -1.02 0.53
CA GLY A 129 -20.58 -0.89 1.46
C GLY A 129 -20.71 0.51 2.06
N LEU A 130 -20.21 1.56 1.38
CA LEU A 130 -20.17 2.94 1.86
C LEU A 130 -21.09 3.89 1.06
N SER A 131 -22.09 3.38 0.34
CA SER A 131 -23.02 4.21 -0.47
C SER A 131 -23.67 5.31 0.36
N HIS A 132 -24.04 5.01 1.60
CA HIS A 132 -24.69 5.92 2.53
C HIS A 132 -23.75 6.88 3.27
N ARG A 133 -22.44 6.79 3.00
CA ARG A 133 -21.36 7.55 3.66
C ARG A 133 -20.57 8.46 2.74
N MET A 134 -20.91 8.51 1.45
CA MET A 134 -20.12 9.22 0.42
C MET A 134 -19.89 10.70 0.74
N ASP A 135 -20.91 11.36 1.30
CA ASP A 135 -20.89 12.79 1.62
C ASP A 135 -20.40 13.10 3.05
N HIS A 136 -20.05 12.07 3.84
CA HIS A 136 -19.56 12.26 5.19
C HIS A 136 -18.05 12.58 5.18
N LYS A 137 -17.66 13.48 6.09
CA LYS A 137 -16.25 13.77 6.37
C LYS A 137 -15.64 12.71 7.31
N PRO A 138 -14.31 12.52 7.31
CA PRO A 138 -13.65 11.51 8.12
C PRO A 138 -14.07 11.49 9.59
N GLY A 139 -14.25 12.65 10.22
CA GLY A 139 -14.68 12.72 11.63
C GLY A 139 -16.09 12.18 11.92
N ALA A 140 -16.93 11.96 10.89
CA ALA A 140 -18.25 11.35 11.02
C ALA A 140 -18.28 9.86 10.58
N LEU A 141 -17.11 9.26 10.34
CA LEU A 141 -16.94 7.87 9.96
C LEU A 141 -16.29 7.07 11.09
N SER A 142 -16.72 5.83 11.28
CA SER A 142 -16.01 4.88 12.15
C SER A 142 -14.61 4.55 11.61
N GLY A 143 -13.70 4.02 12.45
CA GLY A 143 -12.37 3.62 12.02
C GLY A 143 -12.38 2.63 10.85
N GLY A 144 -13.26 1.62 10.89
CA GLY A 144 -13.43 0.66 9.79
C GLY A 144 -14.00 1.31 8.51
N GLU A 145 -14.91 2.30 8.62
CA GLU A 145 -15.39 3.07 7.47
C GLU A 145 -14.27 3.93 6.87
N GLN A 146 -13.49 4.63 7.71
CA GLN A 146 -12.33 5.40 7.26
C GLN A 146 -11.31 4.52 6.52
N GLN A 147 -11.05 3.33 7.05
CA GLN A 147 -10.12 2.39 6.41
C GLN A 147 -10.65 1.92 5.05
N ARG A 148 -11.94 1.61 4.92
CA ARG A 148 -12.53 1.28 3.62
C ARG A 148 -12.48 2.45 2.62
N VAL A 149 -12.64 3.69 3.09
CA VAL A 149 -12.41 4.87 2.23
C VAL A 149 -10.95 4.94 1.78
N ALA A 150 -9.98 4.66 2.66
CA ALA A 150 -8.56 4.62 2.29
C ALA A 150 -8.26 3.49 1.27
N VAL A 151 -8.92 2.34 1.38
CA VAL A 151 -8.87 1.26 0.37
C VAL A 151 -9.44 1.74 -0.97
N ALA A 152 -10.61 2.38 -0.99
CA ALA A 152 -11.19 2.94 -2.22
C ALA A 152 -10.26 3.96 -2.88
N ARG A 153 -9.66 4.85 -2.08
CA ARG A 153 -8.67 5.83 -2.55
C ARG A 153 -7.44 5.17 -3.16
N ALA A 154 -6.95 4.09 -2.55
CA ALA A 154 -5.82 3.35 -3.10
C ALA A 154 -6.15 2.68 -4.45
N LEU A 155 -7.42 2.29 -4.69
CA LEU A 155 -7.87 1.59 -5.89
C LEU A 155 -8.24 2.49 -7.06
N ILE A 156 -8.52 3.80 -6.86
CA ILE A 156 -9.15 4.67 -7.87
C ILE A 156 -8.37 4.75 -9.18
N ASN A 157 -7.05 4.68 -9.13
CA ASN A 157 -6.20 4.69 -10.32
C ASN A 157 -5.95 3.31 -10.91
N LYS A 158 -6.52 2.24 -10.33
CA LYS A 158 -6.27 0.83 -10.69
C LYS A 158 -4.78 0.49 -10.63
N PRO A 159 -4.16 0.65 -9.45
CA PRO A 159 -2.72 0.47 -9.32
C PRO A 159 -2.31 -0.98 -9.59
N ALA A 160 -1.08 -1.16 -10.02
CA ALA A 160 -0.50 -2.48 -10.20
C ALA A 160 -0.30 -3.20 -8.86
N VAL A 161 0.07 -2.45 -7.81
CA VAL A 161 0.30 -2.98 -6.46
C VAL A 161 -0.20 -2.02 -5.39
N ILE A 162 -0.72 -2.57 -4.30
CA ILE A 162 -1.10 -1.83 -3.09
C ILE A 162 -0.13 -2.20 -1.96
N PHE A 163 0.48 -1.18 -1.39
CA PHE A 163 1.30 -1.28 -0.18
C PHE A 163 0.46 -0.92 1.04
N ALA A 164 0.46 -1.80 2.04
CA ALA A 164 -0.28 -1.59 3.29
C ALA A 164 0.68 -1.68 4.49
N ASP A 165 0.73 -0.61 5.28
CA ASP A 165 1.53 -0.56 6.51
C ASP A 165 0.59 -0.63 7.71
N GLU A 166 0.58 -1.78 8.42
CA GLU A 166 -0.27 -2.09 9.58
C GLU A 166 -1.75 -1.71 9.36
N PRO A 167 -2.39 -2.17 8.26
CA PRO A 167 -3.68 -1.63 7.81
C PRO A 167 -4.85 -1.87 8.78
N SER A 168 -4.74 -2.82 9.68
CA SER A 168 -5.76 -3.16 10.69
C SER A 168 -5.36 -2.78 12.12
N GLY A 169 -4.18 -2.14 12.31
CA GLY A 169 -3.61 -1.93 13.64
C GLY A 169 -4.43 -1.03 14.59
N ASN A 170 -5.34 -0.21 14.06
CA ASN A 170 -6.20 0.70 14.85
C ASN A 170 -7.68 0.30 14.80
N LEU A 171 -7.99 -0.90 14.29
CA LEU A 171 -9.37 -1.39 14.17
C LEU A 171 -9.72 -2.32 15.32
N ASP A 172 -11.01 -2.40 15.65
CA ASP A 172 -11.54 -3.49 16.45
C ASP A 172 -11.45 -4.82 15.69
N THR A 173 -11.54 -5.94 16.42
CA THR A 173 -11.34 -7.29 15.85
C THR A 173 -12.24 -7.56 14.66
N ALA A 174 -13.54 -7.24 14.75
CA ALA A 174 -14.49 -7.51 13.68
C ALA A 174 -14.20 -6.67 12.43
N SER A 175 -13.85 -5.40 12.61
CA SER A 175 -13.45 -4.50 11.52
C SER A 175 -12.13 -4.95 10.88
N ALA A 176 -11.19 -5.46 11.65
CA ALA A 176 -9.92 -6.01 11.16
C ALA A 176 -10.15 -7.26 10.30
N GLU A 177 -10.94 -8.23 10.78
CA GLU A 177 -11.30 -9.43 10.03
C GLU A 177 -11.99 -9.10 8.70
N ASN A 178 -12.97 -8.17 8.72
CA ASN A 178 -13.64 -7.72 7.50
C ASN A 178 -12.66 -7.07 6.49
N LEU A 179 -11.69 -6.31 6.98
CA LEU A 179 -10.65 -5.71 6.12
C LEU A 179 -9.74 -6.79 5.52
N HIS A 180 -9.35 -7.80 6.31
CA HIS A 180 -8.54 -8.91 5.82
C HIS A 180 -9.27 -9.66 4.70
N GLN A 181 -10.52 -10.06 4.91
CA GLN A 181 -11.34 -10.72 3.90
C GLN A 181 -11.49 -9.85 2.63
N LEU A 182 -11.59 -8.54 2.80
CA LEU A 182 -11.66 -7.60 1.67
C LEU A 182 -10.41 -7.64 0.80
N PHE A 183 -9.20 -7.74 1.37
CA PHE A 183 -7.97 -7.83 0.57
C PHE A 183 -7.94 -9.10 -0.30
N PHE A 184 -8.37 -10.24 0.24
CA PHE A 184 -8.45 -11.49 -0.51
C PHE A 184 -9.51 -11.41 -1.61
N LYS A 185 -10.68 -10.85 -1.30
CA LYS A 185 -11.72 -10.60 -2.29
C LYS A 185 -11.25 -9.70 -3.44
N LEU A 186 -10.52 -8.62 -3.14
CA LEU A 186 -9.94 -7.75 -4.16
C LEU A 186 -8.88 -8.46 -5.01
N ARG A 187 -8.06 -9.33 -4.41
CA ARG A 187 -7.12 -10.17 -5.14
C ARG A 187 -7.87 -11.11 -6.09
N ASP A 188 -8.88 -11.83 -5.60
CA ASP A 188 -9.60 -12.86 -6.35
C ASP A 188 -10.44 -12.28 -7.49
N GLU A 189 -11.09 -11.13 -7.28
CA GLU A 189 -11.97 -10.51 -8.28
C GLU A 189 -11.22 -9.60 -9.27
N PHE A 190 -10.16 -8.93 -8.85
CA PHE A 190 -9.46 -7.93 -9.67
C PHE A 190 -8.01 -8.28 -9.98
N GLY A 191 -7.50 -9.41 -9.48
CA GLY A 191 -6.08 -9.76 -9.61
C GLY A 191 -5.13 -8.79 -8.88
N GLN A 192 -5.64 -8.10 -7.85
CA GLN A 192 -4.89 -7.06 -7.16
C GLN A 192 -3.73 -7.63 -6.36
N THR A 193 -2.53 -7.10 -6.58
CA THR A 193 -1.33 -7.44 -5.80
C THR A 193 -1.26 -6.61 -4.52
N PHE A 194 -0.93 -7.26 -3.39
CA PHE A 194 -0.74 -6.58 -2.11
C PHE A 194 0.62 -6.90 -1.50
N VAL A 195 1.25 -5.89 -0.90
CA VAL A 195 2.41 -6.04 -0.01
C VAL A 195 2.03 -5.44 1.34
N ILE A 196 1.91 -6.29 2.34
CA ILE A 196 1.33 -5.93 3.64
C ILE A 196 2.40 -6.09 4.73
N VAL A 197 2.79 -5.00 5.36
CA VAL A 197 3.54 -5.06 6.63
C VAL A 197 2.53 -5.20 7.76
N THR A 198 2.70 -6.21 8.60
CA THR A 198 1.79 -6.43 9.73
C THR A 198 2.48 -7.19 10.87
N HIS A 199 1.99 -6.95 12.10
CA HIS A 199 2.26 -7.77 13.26
C HIS A 199 1.09 -8.72 13.60
N ASN A 200 0.00 -8.66 12.85
CA ASN A 200 -1.13 -9.57 13.00
C ASN A 200 -0.80 -10.91 12.34
N GLU A 201 -0.64 -11.94 13.18
CA GLU A 201 -0.26 -13.29 12.72
C GLU A 201 -1.34 -13.95 11.86
N GLU A 202 -2.62 -13.67 12.10
CA GLU A 202 -3.71 -14.22 11.33
C GLU A 202 -3.66 -13.72 9.89
N LEU A 203 -3.61 -12.38 9.69
CA LEU A 203 -3.45 -11.79 8.37
C LEU A 203 -2.19 -12.28 7.67
N ALA A 204 -1.08 -12.38 8.43
CA ALA A 204 0.19 -12.85 7.88
C ALA A 204 0.11 -14.29 7.39
N ASN A 205 -0.60 -15.17 8.10
CA ASN A 205 -0.74 -16.58 7.75
C ASN A 205 -1.77 -16.81 6.64
N MET A 206 -2.72 -15.89 6.41
CA MET A 206 -3.64 -15.93 5.29
C MET A 206 -2.99 -15.57 3.96
N ALA A 207 -1.90 -14.80 3.96
CA ALA A 207 -1.20 -14.37 2.74
C ALA A 207 -0.66 -15.55 1.94
N ASP A 208 -0.55 -15.37 0.61
CA ASP A 208 0.01 -16.39 -0.28
C ASP A 208 1.48 -16.70 0.08
N ARG A 209 2.18 -15.69 0.59
CA ARG A 209 3.56 -15.83 1.07
C ARG A 209 3.84 -14.89 2.23
N LYS A 210 4.46 -15.46 3.28
CA LYS A 210 4.92 -14.74 4.47
C LYS A 210 6.42 -14.57 4.43
N LEU A 211 6.90 -13.33 4.43
CA LEU A 211 8.31 -12.98 4.51
C LEU A 211 8.64 -12.55 5.94
N VAL A 212 9.64 -13.19 6.53
CA VAL A 212 10.10 -12.84 7.89
C VAL A 212 11.33 -11.95 7.79
N MET A 213 11.24 -10.75 8.37
CA MET A 213 12.38 -9.85 8.49
C MET A 213 13.02 -9.93 9.86
N SER A 214 14.34 -10.05 9.89
CA SER A 214 15.17 -9.99 11.09
C SER A 214 16.43 -9.19 10.79
N ASP A 215 16.73 -8.22 11.63
CA ASP A 215 17.94 -7.39 11.57
C ASP A 215 18.29 -6.89 10.14
N GLY A 216 17.28 -6.34 9.45
CA GLY A 216 17.43 -5.74 8.12
C GLY A 216 17.55 -6.72 6.96
N LYS A 217 17.27 -8.01 7.16
CA LYS A 217 17.31 -9.07 6.14
C LYS A 217 16.00 -9.85 6.10
N ILE A 218 15.66 -10.41 4.95
CA ILE A 218 14.64 -11.44 4.83
C ILE A 218 15.31 -12.78 5.16
N VAL A 219 14.73 -13.52 6.12
CA VAL A 219 15.27 -14.78 6.63
C VAL A 219 14.42 -16.01 6.26
N LEU A 220 13.19 -15.78 5.80
CA LEU A 220 12.24 -16.78 5.26
C LEU A 220 11.38 -16.13 4.20
#